data_33cc79aa0010e15eecf68a82042abf36
#
_entry.id   33cc79aa0010e15eecf68a82042abf36
#
_cell.length_a   1.000
_cell.length_b   1.000
_cell.length_c   1.000
_cell.angle_alpha   90.00
_cell.angle_beta   90.00
_cell.angle_gamma   90.00
#
_symmetry.space_group_name_H-M   'P 1'
#
loop_
_entity.id
_entity.type
_entity.pdbx_description
1 polymer ?
#
loop_
_entity_poly.entity_id
_entity_poly.type
_entity_poly.pdbx_seq_one_letter_code
_entity_poly.pdbx_strand_id
1 'polypeptide(L)'
;MQLLVYGYGNPGRQDDGLGIELVNKLEDWAAENGLDNIEFENNYQLNIEDAEAISNKDLVIFADASKEDIEDFYLSKIDGSGKLSFTTHAASPAYVLELCKELFQKEPLVLLLHIKGYEWEFKEEISPGAQKNLDRAVEYLKPILEDPSLPLGSPGQFKSC
;
A
#
# COMPACT_ATOMS: atom_id res chain seq x y z
N MET A 1 4.59 11.32 14.36
CA MET A 1 5.01 10.43 13.27
C MET A 1 4.10 10.67 12.08
N GLN A 2 4.68 10.87 10.91
CA GLN A 2 3.93 11.15 9.68
C GLN A 2 3.76 9.88 8.85
N LEU A 3 2.54 9.58 8.51
CA LEU A 3 2.16 8.35 7.81
C LEU A 3 1.57 8.65 6.44
N LEU A 4 1.77 7.74 5.50
CA LEU A 4 1.12 7.79 4.20
C LEU A 4 0.56 6.40 3.87
N VAL A 5 -0.70 6.35 3.47
CA VAL A 5 -1.32 5.15 2.90
C VAL A 5 -1.62 5.47 1.44
N TYR A 6 -1.04 4.71 0.54
CA TYR A 6 -1.08 4.98 -0.90
C TYR A 6 -1.57 3.73 -1.64
N GLY A 7 -2.78 3.82 -2.20
CA GLY A 7 -3.35 2.74 -3.00
C GLY A 7 -3.13 2.99 -4.49
N TYR A 8 -2.82 1.96 -5.25
CA TYR A 8 -2.71 2.11 -6.69
C TYR A 8 -3.33 0.93 -7.42
N GLY A 9 -3.76 1.19 -8.64
CA GLY A 9 -4.44 0.23 -9.49
C GLY A 9 -5.57 0.90 -10.27
N ASN A 10 -6.29 0.10 -11.03
CA ASN A 10 -7.39 0.61 -11.87
C ASN A 10 -8.74 0.14 -11.31
N PRO A 11 -9.52 1.04 -10.70
CA PRO A 11 -10.84 0.67 -10.16
C PRO A 11 -11.84 0.26 -11.23
N GLY A 12 -11.57 0.59 -12.50
CA GLY A 12 -12.40 0.15 -13.63
C GLY A 12 -12.13 -1.29 -14.07
N ARG A 13 -11.24 -2.01 -13.36
CA ARG A 13 -10.91 -3.41 -13.65
C ARG A 13 -11.10 -4.30 -12.44
N GLN A 14 -12.29 -4.26 -11.86
CA GLN A 14 -12.69 -5.08 -10.72
C GLN A 14 -11.66 -5.09 -9.58
N ASP A 15 -11.08 -6.24 -9.26
CA ASP A 15 -10.21 -6.38 -8.09
C ASP A 15 -8.90 -5.60 -8.20
N ASP A 16 -8.57 -5.09 -9.37
CA ASP A 16 -7.44 -4.17 -9.53
C ASP A 16 -7.65 -2.85 -8.78
N GLY A 17 -8.87 -2.57 -8.36
CA GLY A 17 -9.22 -1.41 -7.54
C GLY A 17 -9.08 -1.61 -6.04
N LEU A 18 -8.62 -2.79 -5.59
CA LEU A 18 -8.55 -3.09 -4.14
C LEU A 18 -7.71 -2.09 -3.35
N GLY A 19 -6.56 -1.69 -3.89
CA GLY A 19 -5.70 -0.72 -3.21
C GLY A 19 -6.39 0.62 -3.01
N ILE A 20 -7.12 1.08 -4.03
CA ILE A 20 -7.84 2.35 -3.97
C ILE A 20 -9.00 2.27 -2.98
N GLU A 21 -9.73 1.15 -2.96
CA GLU A 21 -10.83 0.96 -2.01
C GLU A 21 -10.31 0.89 -0.56
N LEU A 22 -9.14 0.30 -0.35
CA LEU A 22 -8.52 0.29 0.96
C LEU A 22 -8.26 1.72 1.46
N VAL A 23 -7.68 2.55 0.60
CA VAL A 23 -7.41 3.95 0.94
C VAL A 23 -8.70 4.68 1.29
N ASN A 24 -9.74 4.51 0.49
CA ASN A 24 -11.02 5.18 0.73
C ASN A 24 -11.62 4.79 2.08
N LYS A 25 -11.61 3.49 2.40
CA LYS A 25 -12.15 3.01 3.68
C LYS A 25 -11.34 3.51 4.88
N LEU A 26 -10.03 3.49 4.78
CA LEU A 26 -9.18 3.95 5.86
C LEU A 26 -9.22 5.46 6.03
N GLU A 27 -9.36 6.21 4.94
CA GLU A 27 -9.50 7.65 5.01
C GLU A 27 -10.77 8.05 5.76
N ASP A 28 -11.90 7.43 5.45
CA ASP A 28 -13.16 7.66 6.16
C ASP A 28 -13.04 7.31 7.65
N TRP A 29 -12.45 6.16 7.94
CA TRP A 29 -12.24 5.72 9.32
C TRP A 29 -11.34 6.67 10.10
N ALA A 30 -10.25 7.13 9.50
CA ALA A 30 -9.32 8.05 10.15
C ALA A 30 -10.00 9.39 10.46
N ALA A 31 -10.82 9.89 9.53
CA ALA A 31 -11.56 11.13 9.75
C ALA A 31 -12.54 10.98 10.91
N GLU A 32 -13.25 9.86 10.99
CA GLU A 32 -14.19 9.59 12.08
C GLU A 32 -13.51 9.46 13.44
N ASN A 33 -12.24 9.09 13.46
CA ASN A 33 -11.48 8.87 14.69
C ASN A 33 -10.48 10.00 15.01
N GLY A 34 -10.52 11.09 14.25
CA GLY A 34 -9.69 12.26 14.51
C GLY A 34 -8.20 12.04 14.30
N LEU A 35 -7.81 11.12 13.44
CA LEU A 35 -6.41 10.87 13.12
C LEU A 35 -5.97 11.83 12.02
N ASP A 36 -5.12 12.78 12.36
CA ASP A 36 -4.72 13.85 11.44
C ASP A 36 -3.27 13.75 10.95
N ASN A 37 -2.56 12.72 11.36
CA ASN A 37 -1.15 12.51 10.98
C ASN A 37 -0.99 11.51 9.83
N ILE A 38 -2.06 11.15 9.15
CA ILE A 38 -2.05 10.19 8.06
C ILE A 38 -2.49 10.89 6.78
N GLU A 39 -1.66 10.83 5.75
CA GLU A 39 -2.06 11.23 4.41
C GLU A 39 -2.56 10.01 3.65
N PHE A 40 -3.53 10.22 2.80
CA PHE A 40 -4.09 9.18 1.94
C PHE A 40 -4.00 9.63 0.49
N GLU A 41 -3.46 8.76 -0.35
CA GLU A 41 -3.36 9.01 -1.79
C GLU A 41 -3.75 7.78 -2.58
N ASN A 42 -4.22 7.99 -3.79
CA ASN A 42 -4.45 6.90 -4.73
C ASN A 42 -4.11 7.36 -6.15
N ASN A 43 -3.75 6.39 -6.99
CA ASN A 43 -3.41 6.66 -8.38
C ASN A 43 -3.56 5.35 -9.17
N TYR A 44 -3.54 5.45 -10.51
CA TYR A 44 -3.55 4.26 -11.35
C TYR A 44 -2.27 3.45 -11.20
N GLN A 45 -1.15 4.13 -10.97
CA GLN A 45 0.17 3.49 -10.84
C GLN A 45 1.09 4.39 -10.03
N LEU A 46 2.17 3.82 -9.53
CA LEU A 46 3.22 4.60 -8.88
C LEU A 46 4.05 5.33 -9.94
N ASN A 47 4.53 6.50 -9.58
CA ASN A 47 5.32 7.37 -10.45
C ASN A 47 6.61 7.76 -9.77
N ILE A 48 7.58 8.26 -10.53
CA ILE A 48 8.86 8.69 -9.98
C ILE A 48 8.68 9.87 -9.01
N GLU A 49 7.68 10.71 -9.22
CA GLU A 49 7.36 11.84 -8.35
C GLU A 49 6.96 11.40 -6.94
N ASP A 50 6.53 10.16 -6.80
CA ASP A 50 6.14 9.62 -5.50
C ASP A 50 7.34 9.50 -4.54
N ALA A 51 8.57 9.51 -5.07
CA ALA A 51 9.77 9.56 -4.23
C ALA A 51 9.80 10.81 -3.35
N GLU A 52 9.34 11.96 -3.89
CA GLU A 52 9.21 13.17 -3.09
C GLU A 52 8.09 13.03 -2.06
N ALA A 53 6.96 12.46 -2.46
CA ALA A 53 5.81 12.29 -1.57
C ALA A 53 6.15 11.47 -0.32
N ILE A 54 7.00 10.45 -0.45
CA ILE A 54 7.38 9.61 0.68
C ILE A 54 8.56 10.18 1.49
N SER A 55 9.28 11.17 0.98
CA SER A 55 10.53 11.64 1.58
C SER A 55 10.35 12.24 2.97
N ASN A 56 9.20 12.79 3.28
CA ASN A 56 8.91 13.41 4.58
C ASN A 56 8.05 12.56 5.48
N LYS A 57 7.92 11.27 5.16
CA LYS A 57 7.12 10.32 5.95
C LYS A 57 8.02 9.44 6.81
N ASP A 58 7.46 8.97 7.90
CA ASP A 58 8.11 7.99 8.77
C ASP A 58 7.72 6.57 8.38
N LEU A 59 6.46 6.38 8.01
CA LEU A 59 5.93 5.10 7.57
C LEU A 59 5.06 5.29 6.34
N VAL A 60 5.31 4.47 5.31
CA VAL A 60 4.53 4.46 4.08
C VAL A 60 3.98 3.05 3.87
N ILE A 61 2.69 2.95 3.66
CA ILE A 61 2.04 1.68 3.32
C ILE A 61 1.46 1.82 1.92
N PHE A 62 2.06 1.13 0.97
CA PHE A 62 1.48 0.97 -0.36
C PHE A 62 0.50 -0.18 -0.34
N ALA A 63 -0.57 -0.08 -1.08
CA ALA A 63 -1.58 -1.14 -1.18
C ALA A 63 -1.88 -1.44 -2.64
N ASP A 64 -1.84 -2.72 -2.98
CA ASP A 64 -2.05 -3.19 -4.35
C ASP A 64 -2.82 -4.51 -4.33
N ALA A 65 -3.59 -4.73 -5.39
CA ALA A 65 -4.22 -6.01 -5.62
C ALA A 65 -3.17 -7.03 -6.06
N SER A 66 -3.34 -8.27 -5.63
CA SER A 66 -2.38 -9.33 -5.94
C SER A 66 -3.05 -10.48 -6.68
N LYS A 67 -2.33 -11.00 -7.67
CA LYS A 67 -2.69 -12.24 -8.38
C LYS A 67 -1.93 -13.44 -7.84
N GLU A 68 -1.08 -13.22 -6.83
CA GLU A 68 -0.27 -14.29 -6.24
C GLU A 68 -1.13 -15.37 -5.59
N ASP A 69 -0.54 -16.54 -5.41
CA ASP A 69 -1.19 -17.67 -4.73
C ASP A 69 -1.05 -17.49 -3.22
N ILE A 70 -1.85 -16.58 -2.68
CA ILE A 70 -1.93 -16.28 -1.25
C ILE A 70 -3.37 -16.48 -0.79
N GLU A 71 -3.59 -16.63 0.52
CA GLU A 71 -4.94 -16.86 1.05
C GLU A 71 -5.83 -15.64 0.93
N ASP A 72 -5.41 -14.53 1.52
CA ASP A 72 -6.23 -13.31 1.59
C ASP A 72 -5.39 -12.04 1.40
N PHE A 73 -4.46 -11.76 2.27
CA PHE A 73 -3.55 -10.63 2.15
C PHE A 73 -2.29 -10.90 2.95
N TYR A 74 -1.24 -10.15 2.65
CA TYR A 74 -0.06 -10.11 3.52
C TYR A 74 0.65 -8.77 3.39
N LEU A 75 1.40 -8.43 4.42
CA LEU A 75 2.18 -7.20 4.47
C LEU A 75 3.65 -7.55 4.33
N SER A 76 4.35 -6.89 3.39
CA SER A 76 5.78 -7.11 3.20
C SER A 76 6.54 -5.81 3.42
N LYS A 77 7.79 -5.94 3.89
CA LYS A 77 8.67 -4.79 4.00
C LYS A 77 9.44 -4.63 2.71
N ILE A 78 9.45 -3.42 2.18
CA ILE A 78 10.24 -3.08 1.00
C ILE A 78 11.60 -2.60 1.47
N ASP A 79 12.66 -3.26 1.04
CA ASP A 79 14.01 -2.77 1.28
C ASP A 79 14.52 -2.04 0.04
N GLY A 80 15.44 -1.11 0.23
CA GLY A 80 15.93 -0.28 -0.85
C GLY A 80 17.06 -0.92 -1.65
N SER A 81 17.22 -2.24 -1.58
CA SER A 81 18.26 -2.94 -2.34
C SER A 81 17.81 -3.26 -3.77
N GLY A 82 16.61 -2.85 -4.16
CA GLY A 82 16.09 -3.07 -5.49
C GLY A 82 16.90 -2.34 -6.53
N LYS A 83 17.30 -3.05 -7.56
CA LYS A 83 18.03 -2.43 -8.69
C LYS A 83 17.11 -1.45 -9.39
N LEU A 84 17.62 -0.27 -9.68
CA LEU A 84 16.93 0.66 -10.56
C LEU A 84 16.87 0.03 -11.95
N SER A 85 15.75 -0.59 -12.25
CA SER A 85 15.54 -1.11 -13.60
C SER A 85 14.69 -0.12 -14.37
N PHE A 86 15.24 0.36 -15.47
CA PHE A 86 14.48 1.18 -16.40
C PHE A 86 13.53 0.29 -17.19
N THR A 87 12.38 0.03 -16.62
CA THR A 87 11.28 -0.50 -17.41
C THR A 87 10.42 0.70 -17.80
N THR A 88 9.88 0.66 -18.99
CA THR A 88 8.97 1.70 -19.51
C THR A 88 7.62 1.68 -18.78
N HIS A 89 7.50 0.88 -17.73
CA HIS A 89 6.27 0.68 -17.00
C HIS A 89 6.31 1.41 -15.65
N ALA A 90 5.20 1.34 -14.94
CA ALA A 90 5.05 1.98 -13.64
C ALA A 90 6.20 1.65 -12.70
N ALA A 91 6.57 2.62 -11.88
CA ALA A 91 7.56 2.42 -10.83
C ALA A 91 7.07 1.38 -9.82
N SER A 92 7.98 0.58 -9.27
CA SER A 92 7.66 -0.31 -8.17
C SER A 92 7.87 0.41 -6.83
N PRO A 93 7.28 -0.09 -5.73
CA PRO A 93 7.59 0.47 -4.40
C PRO A 93 9.08 0.49 -4.09
N ALA A 94 9.81 -0.56 -4.47
CA ALA A 94 11.26 -0.62 -4.26
C ALA A 94 11.99 0.46 -5.06
N TYR A 95 11.57 0.70 -6.29
CA TYR A 95 12.15 1.74 -7.13
C TYR A 95 11.91 3.13 -6.53
N VAL A 96 10.68 3.39 -6.09
CA VAL A 96 10.32 4.68 -5.48
C VAL A 96 11.15 4.92 -4.22
N LEU A 97 11.31 3.89 -3.37
CA LEU A 97 12.14 4.01 -2.17
C LEU A 97 13.60 4.28 -2.52
N GLU A 98 14.15 3.59 -3.52
CA GLU A 98 15.54 3.80 -3.93
C GLU A 98 15.75 5.22 -4.45
N LEU A 99 14.83 5.74 -5.24
CA LEU A 99 14.87 7.13 -5.70
C LEU A 99 14.82 8.11 -4.53
N CYS A 100 13.98 7.83 -3.53
CA CYS A 100 13.88 8.66 -2.34
C CYS A 100 15.22 8.72 -1.61
N LYS A 101 15.88 7.60 -1.46
CA LYS A 101 17.20 7.53 -0.82
C LYS A 101 18.24 8.31 -1.60
N GLU A 102 18.26 8.17 -2.92
CA GLU A 102 19.24 8.85 -3.76
C GLU A 102 19.01 10.36 -3.87
N LEU A 103 17.76 10.77 -4.06
CA LEU A 103 17.44 12.16 -4.33
C LEU A 103 17.26 13.01 -3.06
N PHE A 104 16.78 12.43 -1.99
CA PHE A 104 16.42 13.17 -0.78
C PHE A 104 17.18 12.71 0.46
N GLN A 105 17.99 11.67 0.36
CA GLN A 105 18.73 11.08 1.49
C GLN A 105 17.81 10.72 2.67
N LYS A 106 16.62 10.25 2.34
CA LYS A 106 15.61 9.81 3.31
C LYS A 106 15.26 8.36 3.06
N GLU A 107 15.02 7.63 4.15
CA GLU A 107 14.67 6.22 4.06
C GLU A 107 13.51 5.92 5.02
N PRO A 108 12.27 6.26 4.63
CA PRO A 108 11.12 5.90 5.45
C PRO A 108 10.96 4.39 5.51
N LEU A 109 10.23 3.92 6.51
CA LEU A 109 9.83 2.52 6.54
C LEU A 109 8.72 2.35 5.50
N VAL A 110 8.95 1.51 4.49
CA VAL A 110 8.00 1.28 3.40
C VAL A 110 7.51 -0.15 3.46
N LEU A 111 6.20 -0.30 3.53
CA LEU A 111 5.52 -1.59 3.54
C LEU A 111 4.62 -1.68 2.31
N LEU A 112 4.41 -2.89 1.82
CA LEU A 112 3.48 -3.16 0.74
C LEU A 112 2.44 -4.16 1.21
N LEU A 113 1.18 -3.76 1.16
CA LEU A 113 0.05 -4.63 1.46
C LEU A 113 -0.44 -5.25 0.17
N HIS A 114 -0.38 -6.58 0.11
CA HIS A 114 -0.85 -7.37 -1.04
C HIS A 114 -2.22 -7.91 -0.70
N ILE A 115 -3.24 -7.55 -1.48
CA ILE A 115 -4.62 -7.99 -1.24
C ILE A 115 -5.03 -8.91 -2.38
N LYS A 116 -5.38 -10.15 -2.06
CA LYS A 116 -5.74 -11.15 -3.07
C LYS A 116 -7.00 -10.77 -3.82
N GLY A 117 -6.89 -10.71 -5.14
CA GLY A 117 -8.01 -10.52 -6.04
C GLY A 117 -8.22 -11.75 -6.93
N TYR A 118 -9.38 -11.84 -7.55
CA TYR A 118 -9.80 -13.02 -8.32
C TYR A 118 -10.32 -12.70 -9.70
N GLU A 119 -10.88 -11.49 -9.90
CA GLU A 119 -11.52 -11.09 -11.15
C GLU A 119 -10.97 -9.76 -11.64
N TRP A 120 -10.71 -9.64 -12.95
CA TRP A 120 -9.93 -8.55 -13.52
C TRP A 120 -10.53 -7.99 -14.81
N GLU A 121 -11.82 -8.13 -14.99
CA GLU A 121 -12.49 -7.65 -16.19
C GLU A 121 -12.79 -6.15 -16.14
N PHE A 122 -13.15 -5.56 -17.26
CA PHE A 122 -13.42 -4.12 -17.34
C PHE A 122 -14.82 -3.79 -16.81
N LYS A 123 -14.95 -3.76 -15.49
CA LYS A 123 -16.14 -3.30 -14.78
C LYS A 123 -15.74 -2.93 -13.35
N GLU A 124 -16.59 -2.16 -12.69
CA GLU A 124 -16.25 -1.53 -11.42
C GLU A 124 -16.48 -2.39 -10.16
N GLU A 125 -17.04 -3.57 -10.29
CA GLU A 125 -17.38 -4.40 -9.15
C GLU A 125 -16.19 -5.17 -8.59
N ILE A 126 -15.96 -5.06 -7.28
CA ILE A 126 -15.01 -5.91 -6.61
C ILE A 126 -15.68 -7.27 -6.35
N SER A 127 -14.98 -8.36 -6.61
CA SER A 127 -15.53 -9.70 -6.40
C SER A 127 -15.80 -9.95 -4.91
N PRO A 128 -16.78 -10.83 -4.59
CA PRO A 128 -17.13 -11.11 -3.18
C PRO A 128 -15.96 -11.62 -2.35
N GLY A 129 -15.11 -12.46 -2.91
CA GLY A 129 -13.94 -12.97 -2.20
C GLY A 129 -12.91 -11.88 -1.93
N ALA A 130 -12.69 -11.01 -2.91
CA ALA A 130 -11.77 -9.89 -2.76
C ALA A 130 -12.30 -8.88 -1.73
N GLN A 131 -13.63 -8.67 -1.70
CA GLN A 131 -14.24 -7.78 -0.71
C GLN A 131 -13.98 -8.27 0.72
N LYS A 132 -14.04 -9.56 0.96
CA LYS A 132 -13.73 -10.14 2.26
C LYS A 132 -12.27 -9.90 2.64
N ASN A 133 -11.37 -10.09 1.69
CA ASN A 133 -9.96 -9.86 1.91
C ASN A 133 -9.67 -8.40 2.23
N LEU A 134 -10.34 -7.50 1.51
CA LEU A 134 -10.24 -6.06 1.75
C LEU A 134 -10.69 -5.70 3.17
N ASP A 135 -11.84 -6.21 3.59
CA ASP A 135 -12.38 -5.91 4.92
C ASP A 135 -11.43 -6.39 6.02
N ARG A 136 -10.84 -7.56 5.87
CA ARG A 136 -9.85 -8.08 6.81
C ARG A 136 -8.59 -7.25 6.82
N ALA A 137 -8.11 -6.83 5.66
CA ALA A 137 -6.92 -6.00 5.55
C ALA A 137 -7.12 -4.64 6.22
N VAL A 138 -8.29 -4.03 6.03
CA VAL A 138 -8.64 -2.77 6.70
C VAL A 138 -8.56 -2.94 8.22
N GLU A 139 -9.19 -3.97 8.76
CA GLU A 139 -9.18 -4.22 10.22
C GLU A 139 -7.76 -4.52 10.73
N TYR A 140 -6.94 -5.19 9.93
CA TYR A 140 -5.55 -5.46 10.29
C TYR A 140 -4.72 -4.18 10.39
N LEU A 141 -4.93 -3.22 9.49
CA LEU A 141 -4.14 -2.00 9.48
C LEU A 141 -4.53 -0.97 10.53
N LYS A 142 -5.78 -0.98 10.98
CA LYS A 142 -6.26 0.02 11.95
C LYS A 142 -5.38 0.18 13.19
N PRO A 143 -5.04 -0.89 13.93
CA PRO A 143 -4.19 -0.72 15.11
C PRO A 143 -2.77 -0.24 14.77
N ILE A 144 -2.25 -0.60 13.60
CA ILE A 144 -0.94 -0.14 13.15
C ILE A 144 -0.98 1.37 12.91
N LEU A 145 -2.05 1.87 12.31
CA LEU A 145 -2.21 3.29 12.02
C LEU A 145 -2.50 4.10 13.28
N GLU A 146 -3.18 3.52 14.26
CA GLU A 146 -3.44 4.17 15.54
C GLU A 146 -2.17 4.29 16.39
N ASP A 147 -1.31 3.29 16.34
CA ASP A 147 -0.05 3.27 17.08
C ASP A 147 1.06 2.63 16.24
N PRO A 148 1.71 3.42 15.37
CA PRO A 148 2.75 2.89 14.49
C PRO A 148 4.01 2.43 15.22
N SER A 149 4.13 2.70 16.51
CA SER A 149 5.27 2.21 17.31
C SER A 149 5.09 0.76 17.75
N LEU A 150 3.91 0.18 17.59
CA LEU A 150 3.68 -1.23 17.91
C LEU A 150 4.51 -2.13 17.00
N PRO A 151 4.99 -3.29 17.52
CA PRO A 151 5.66 -4.25 16.67
C PRO A 151 4.77 -4.63 15.49
N LEU A 152 5.30 -4.53 14.29
CA LEU A 152 4.55 -4.78 13.07
C LEU A 152 4.27 -6.27 12.91
N GLY A 153 3.04 -6.66 13.25
CA GLY A 153 2.54 -7.97 13.01
C GLY A 153 3.17 -9.10 13.82
N SER A 154 2.51 -10.25 13.80
CA SER A 154 3.11 -11.48 14.27
C SER A 154 4.02 -12.03 13.18
N PRO A 155 4.99 -12.89 13.53
CA PRO A 155 5.95 -13.42 12.55
C PRO A 155 5.34 -14.07 11.31
N GLY A 156 4.11 -14.50 11.35
CA GLY A 156 3.45 -15.11 10.21
C GLY A 156 2.81 -14.13 9.23
N GLN A 157 2.66 -12.86 9.62
CA GLN A 157 1.95 -11.86 8.83
C GLN A 157 2.85 -10.81 8.20
N PHE A 158 4.09 -10.73 8.64
CA PHE A 158 5.06 -9.76 8.14
C PHE A 158 6.14 -10.50 7.38
N LYS A 159 6.31 -10.15 6.11
CA LYS A 159 7.30 -10.78 5.23
C LYS A 159 8.21 -9.74 4.62
N SER A 160 9.48 -10.10 4.43
CA SER A 160 10.42 -9.26 3.67
C SER A 160 10.30 -9.57 2.18
N CYS A 161 10.30 -8.53 1.38
CA CYS A 161 10.35 -8.67 -0.07
C CYS A 161 11.77 -8.65 -0.58
#